data_48d93b4bfeabd8829b44ab158626cfe9
#
_entry.id   48d93b4bfeabd8829b44ab158626cfe9
#
_cell.length_a   1.000
_cell.length_b   1.000
_cell.length_c   1.000
_cell.angle_alpha   90.00
_cell.angle_beta   90.00
_cell.angle_gamma   90.00
#
_symmetry.space_group_name_H-M   'P 1'
#
loop_
_entity.id
_entity.type
_entity.pdbx_description
1 polymer ?
#
loop_
_entity_poly.entity_id
_entity_poly.type
_entity_poly.pdbx_seq_one_letter_code
_entity_poly.pdbx_strand_id
1 'polypeptide(L)'
;FSKGISIYRFFSSVIEKFFDTFSFAKLVSAAILLVICIVCIKILLKATEKMLKSSKLDRSCHTFIRSTVKIVLVFLAIMLLAGTLGIDTSSLLAILSVAGLAVSLSIQDSLSNLASAVVLLTTHPFKVGDFIEVGGKSGTVRQIGVFHTQIATPDNQLVYLPNSHITSAEITNVTGNALRRIEIVVQASYDAAPDTVKEALVRAAQHPRRVDFEPVFARL
;
A
#
# COMPACT_ATOMS: atom_id res chain seq x y z
N PHE A 1 -39.84 11.21 -59.01
CA PHE A 1 -39.55 9.73 -58.91
C PHE A 1 -38.17 9.43 -58.43
N SER A 2 -37.15 10.27 -58.59
CA SER A 2 -35.77 10.02 -58.22
C SER A 2 -35.53 10.02 -56.67
N LYS A 3 -36.21 10.87 -55.89
CA LYS A 3 -36.03 10.96 -54.43
C LYS A 3 -36.55 9.77 -53.64
N GLY A 4 -37.61 9.10 -54.13
CA GLY A 4 -38.18 7.91 -53.46
C GLY A 4 -37.26 6.69 -53.51
N ILE A 5 -36.54 6.51 -54.59
CA ILE A 5 -35.58 5.40 -54.79
C ILE A 5 -34.35 5.56 -53.92
N SER A 6 -33.89 6.79 -53.68
CA SER A 6 -32.75 7.10 -52.82
C SER A 6 -33.05 6.81 -51.35
N ILE A 7 -34.26 7.14 -50.89
CA ILE A 7 -34.70 6.85 -49.51
C ILE A 7 -34.87 5.35 -49.32
N TYR A 8 -35.41 4.62 -50.26
CA TYR A 8 -35.59 3.18 -50.18
C TYR A 8 -34.23 2.44 -50.14
N ARG A 9 -33.25 2.88 -50.96
CA ARG A 9 -31.88 2.32 -50.88
C ARG A 9 -31.18 2.64 -49.58
N PHE A 10 -31.40 3.82 -49.04
CA PHE A 10 -30.85 4.16 -47.71
C PHE A 10 -31.44 3.27 -46.59
N PHE A 11 -32.76 3.12 -46.57
CA PHE A 11 -33.44 2.24 -45.60
C PHE A 11 -33.06 0.77 -45.80
N SER A 12 -33.00 0.25 -47.01
CA SER A 12 -32.58 -1.15 -47.24
C SER A 12 -31.12 -1.36 -46.84
N SER A 13 -30.21 -0.42 -47.11
CA SER A 13 -28.82 -0.53 -46.69
C SER A 13 -28.64 -0.44 -45.16
N VAL A 14 -29.47 0.34 -44.50
CA VAL A 14 -29.49 0.42 -43.01
C VAL A 14 -30.04 -0.89 -42.42
N ILE A 15 -31.11 -1.43 -43.04
CA ILE A 15 -31.70 -2.71 -42.57
C ILE A 15 -30.75 -3.87 -42.85
N GLU A 16 -30.13 -3.98 -44.01
CA GLU A 16 -29.11 -5.00 -44.31
C GLU A 16 -27.90 -4.90 -43.38
N LYS A 17 -27.36 -3.71 -43.14
CA LYS A 17 -26.30 -3.50 -42.16
C LYS A 17 -26.73 -3.89 -40.75
N PHE A 18 -27.99 -3.64 -40.36
CA PHE A 18 -28.53 -4.04 -39.07
C PHE A 18 -28.63 -5.56 -38.96
N PHE A 19 -29.11 -6.26 -39.99
CA PHE A 19 -29.20 -7.73 -39.98
C PHE A 19 -27.81 -8.41 -40.13
N ASP A 20 -26.88 -7.86 -40.90
CA ASP A 20 -25.50 -8.38 -40.99
C ASP A 20 -24.71 -8.16 -39.68
N THR A 21 -24.99 -7.07 -38.97
CA THR A 21 -24.40 -6.78 -37.68
C THR A 21 -24.90 -7.74 -36.58
N PHE A 22 -26.19 -8.15 -36.66
CA PHE A 22 -26.84 -9.10 -35.75
C PHE A 22 -26.99 -10.49 -36.39
N SER A 23 -25.89 -11.08 -36.87
CA SER A 23 -25.89 -12.49 -37.29
C SER A 23 -26.35 -13.38 -36.10
N PHE A 24 -27.25 -14.35 -36.40
CA PHE A 24 -27.75 -15.32 -35.40
C PHE A 24 -26.61 -15.94 -34.55
N ALA A 25 -25.47 -16.22 -35.18
CA ALA A 25 -24.28 -16.73 -34.49
C ALA A 25 -23.72 -15.74 -33.45
N LYS A 26 -23.74 -14.42 -33.71
CA LYS A 26 -23.30 -13.39 -32.76
C LYS A 26 -24.26 -13.28 -31.56
N LEU A 27 -25.56 -13.39 -31.80
CA LEU A 27 -26.56 -13.39 -30.72
C LEU A 27 -26.42 -14.60 -29.80
N VAL A 28 -26.21 -15.78 -30.39
CA VAL A 28 -25.97 -17.01 -29.61
C VAL A 28 -24.67 -16.87 -28.80
N SER A 29 -23.58 -16.40 -29.41
CA SER A 29 -22.32 -16.20 -28.69
C SER A 29 -22.42 -15.16 -27.59
N ALA A 30 -23.13 -14.05 -27.82
CA ALA A 30 -23.39 -13.04 -26.79
C ALA A 30 -24.25 -13.57 -25.64
N ALA A 31 -25.26 -14.41 -25.93
CA ALA A 31 -26.08 -15.04 -24.91
C ALA A 31 -25.27 -16.01 -24.02
N ILE A 32 -24.42 -16.83 -24.66
CA ILE A 32 -23.52 -17.73 -23.92
C ILE A 32 -22.55 -16.92 -23.05
N LEU A 33 -21.93 -15.88 -23.63
CA LEU A 33 -21.00 -15.00 -22.88
C LEU A 33 -21.71 -14.30 -21.73
N LEU A 34 -22.93 -13.82 -21.92
CA LEU A 34 -23.74 -13.21 -20.85
C LEU A 34 -23.93 -14.16 -19.67
N VAL A 35 -24.29 -15.43 -19.94
CA VAL A 35 -24.45 -16.45 -18.89
C VAL A 35 -23.12 -16.67 -18.16
N ILE A 36 -22.02 -16.79 -18.90
CA ILE A 36 -20.68 -16.96 -18.32
C ILE A 36 -20.33 -15.76 -17.43
N CYS A 37 -20.54 -14.53 -17.91
CA CYS A 37 -20.29 -13.30 -17.14
C CYS A 37 -21.13 -13.27 -15.85
N ILE A 38 -22.42 -13.57 -15.92
CA ILE A 38 -23.30 -13.61 -14.73
C ILE A 38 -22.80 -14.63 -13.71
N VAL A 39 -22.40 -15.81 -14.16
CA VAL A 39 -21.87 -16.87 -13.28
C VAL A 39 -20.55 -16.42 -12.65
N CYS A 40 -19.61 -15.88 -13.45
CA CYS A 40 -18.34 -15.37 -12.96
C CYS A 40 -18.54 -14.23 -11.95
N ILE A 41 -19.40 -13.26 -12.24
CA ILE A 41 -19.73 -12.16 -11.33
C ILE A 41 -20.27 -12.70 -10.00
N LYS A 42 -21.21 -13.65 -10.03
CA LYS A 42 -21.75 -14.25 -8.81
C LYS A 42 -20.68 -14.98 -8.00
N ILE A 43 -19.81 -15.74 -8.66
CA ILE A 43 -18.71 -16.47 -8.01
C ILE A 43 -17.73 -15.48 -7.36
N LEU A 44 -17.28 -14.46 -8.10
CA LEU A 44 -16.33 -13.47 -7.61
C LEU A 44 -16.91 -12.65 -6.46
N LEU A 45 -18.18 -12.21 -6.55
CA LEU A 45 -18.84 -11.49 -5.45
C LEU A 45 -19.00 -12.38 -4.21
N LYS A 46 -19.32 -13.67 -4.37
CA LYS A 46 -19.41 -14.61 -3.26
C LYS A 46 -18.04 -14.86 -2.62
N ALA A 47 -16.99 -14.97 -3.41
CA ALA A 47 -15.62 -15.07 -2.92
C ALA A 47 -15.19 -13.81 -2.16
N THR A 48 -15.47 -12.62 -2.70
CA THR A 48 -15.23 -11.33 -2.03
C THR A 48 -15.96 -11.27 -0.69
N GLU A 49 -17.25 -11.61 -0.64
CA GLU A 49 -18.02 -11.65 0.61
C GLU A 49 -17.43 -12.61 1.65
N LYS A 50 -16.99 -13.79 1.21
CA LYS A 50 -16.36 -14.79 2.09
C LYS A 50 -15.05 -14.25 2.69
N MET A 51 -14.23 -13.60 1.89
CA MET A 51 -12.99 -12.99 2.37
C MET A 51 -13.26 -11.84 3.34
N LEU A 52 -14.23 -10.97 3.02
CA LEU A 52 -14.58 -9.85 3.89
C LEU A 52 -15.16 -10.31 5.25
N LYS A 53 -16.01 -11.32 5.27
CA LYS A 53 -16.57 -11.89 6.52
C LYS A 53 -15.50 -12.46 7.44
N SER A 54 -14.38 -12.90 6.91
CA SER A 54 -13.22 -13.38 7.69
C SER A 54 -12.32 -12.25 8.18
N SER A 55 -12.52 -11.02 7.71
CA SER A 55 -11.73 -9.86 8.09
C SER A 55 -12.39 -9.10 9.25
N LYS A 56 -11.56 -8.41 10.06
CA LYS A 56 -12.03 -7.55 11.16
C LYS A 56 -12.46 -6.14 10.69
N LEU A 57 -12.77 -5.98 9.40
CA LEU A 57 -13.17 -4.71 8.82
C LEU A 57 -14.60 -4.34 9.20
N ASP A 58 -14.88 -3.05 9.31
CA ASP A 58 -16.22 -2.54 9.56
C ASP A 58 -17.21 -2.88 8.43
N ARG A 59 -18.50 -3.03 8.78
CA ARG A 59 -19.57 -3.33 7.82
C ARG A 59 -19.64 -2.32 6.67
N SER A 60 -19.34 -1.07 6.93
CA SER A 60 -19.31 0.00 5.90
C SER A 60 -18.26 -0.28 4.83
N CYS A 61 -17.07 -0.74 5.23
CA CYS A 61 -16.00 -1.15 4.30
C CYS A 61 -16.42 -2.36 3.46
N HIS A 62 -17.14 -3.33 4.06
CA HIS A 62 -17.64 -4.50 3.32
C HIS A 62 -18.59 -4.09 2.20
N THR A 63 -19.53 -3.17 2.49
CA THR A 63 -20.50 -2.69 1.49
C THR A 63 -19.81 -1.92 0.39
N PHE A 64 -18.86 -1.05 0.74
CA PHE A 64 -18.10 -0.26 -0.22
C PHE A 64 -17.29 -1.15 -1.18
N ILE A 65 -16.47 -2.08 -0.64
CA ILE A 65 -15.63 -3.00 -1.44
C ILE A 65 -16.50 -3.84 -2.37
N ARG A 66 -17.59 -4.43 -1.84
CA ARG A 66 -18.52 -5.25 -2.64
C ARG A 66 -19.13 -4.45 -3.78
N SER A 67 -19.59 -3.22 -3.51
CA SER A 67 -20.21 -2.36 -4.52
C SER A 67 -19.21 -1.96 -5.60
N THR A 68 -17.99 -1.59 -5.22
CA THR A 68 -16.91 -1.24 -6.16
C THR A 68 -16.56 -2.42 -7.06
N VAL A 69 -16.34 -3.61 -6.48
CA VAL A 69 -16.06 -4.84 -7.25
C VAL A 69 -17.22 -5.15 -8.20
N LYS A 70 -18.49 -5.04 -7.74
CA LYS A 70 -19.65 -5.27 -8.58
C LYS A 70 -19.70 -4.31 -9.77
N ILE A 71 -19.50 -3.01 -9.54
CA ILE A 71 -19.52 -1.98 -10.60
C ILE A 71 -18.46 -2.30 -11.65
N VAL A 72 -17.21 -2.58 -11.23
CA VAL A 72 -16.11 -2.92 -12.14
C VAL A 72 -16.44 -4.18 -12.96
N LEU A 73 -16.91 -5.25 -12.32
CA LEU A 73 -17.22 -6.51 -13.01
C LEU A 73 -18.38 -6.37 -13.98
N VAL A 74 -19.44 -5.63 -13.62
CA VAL A 74 -20.57 -5.36 -14.50
C VAL A 74 -20.13 -4.52 -15.71
N PHE A 75 -19.31 -3.49 -15.48
CA PHE A 75 -18.78 -2.67 -16.55
C PHE A 75 -17.94 -3.50 -17.55
N LEU A 76 -17.04 -4.35 -17.06
CA LEU A 76 -16.24 -5.25 -17.89
C LEU A 76 -17.13 -6.22 -18.69
N ALA A 77 -18.17 -6.76 -18.07
CA ALA A 77 -19.13 -7.65 -18.75
C ALA A 77 -19.86 -6.93 -19.88
N ILE A 78 -20.30 -5.68 -19.66
CA ILE A 78 -20.94 -4.85 -20.69
C ILE A 78 -19.98 -4.62 -21.86
N MET A 79 -18.72 -4.29 -21.58
CA MET A 79 -17.69 -4.07 -22.60
C MET A 79 -17.43 -5.32 -23.45
N LEU A 80 -17.33 -6.49 -22.81
CA LEU A 80 -17.15 -7.77 -23.52
C LEU A 80 -18.34 -8.11 -24.40
N LEU A 81 -19.55 -7.90 -23.91
CA LEU A 81 -20.78 -8.13 -24.66
C LEU A 81 -20.90 -7.16 -25.85
N ALA A 82 -20.59 -5.89 -25.66
CA ALA A 82 -20.59 -4.91 -26.76
C ALA A 82 -19.62 -5.32 -27.87
N GLY A 83 -18.42 -5.78 -27.51
CA GLY A 83 -17.45 -6.27 -28.49
C GLY A 83 -17.93 -7.49 -29.28
N THR A 84 -18.60 -8.47 -28.61
CA THR A 84 -19.16 -9.64 -29.30
C THR A 84 -20.29 -9.29 -30.27
N LEU A 85 -21.04 -8.24 -29.97
CA LEU A 85 -22.10 -7.72 -30.84
C LEU A 85 -21.55 -6.89 -31.99
N GLY A 86 -20.23 -6.66 -32.08
CA GLY A 86 -19.58 -5.89 -33.14
C GLY A 86 -19.60 -4.38 -32.92
N ILE A 87 -19.92 -3.93 -31.69
CA ILE A 87 -19.83 -2.53 -31.31
C ILE A 87 -18.36 -2.20 -31.07
N ASP A 88 -17.85 -1.14 -31.69
CA ASP A 88 -16.51 -0.65 -31.46
C ASP A 88 -16.38 -0.08 -30.05
N THR A 89 -15.66 -0.78 -29.21
CA THR A 89 -15.40 -0.40 -27.82
C THR A 89 -14.07 0.33 -27.62
N SER A 90 -13.31 0.58 -28.70
CA SER A 90 -11.97 1.16 -28.65
C SER A 90 -11.94 2.52 -27.97
N SER A 91 -12.91 3.40 -28.27
CA SER A 91 -13.03 4.72 -27.64
C SER A 91 -13.33 4.63 -26.15
N LEU A 92 -14.18 3.68 -25.74
CA LEU A 92 -14.49 3.43 -24.31
C LEU A 92 -13.30 2.86 -23.58
N LEU A 93 -12.54 1.95 -24.21
CA LEU A 93 -11.29 1.43 -23.67
C LEU A 93 -10.24 2.53 -23.50
N ALA A 94 -10.13 3.46 -24.44
CA ALA A 94 -9.24 4.61 -24.32
C ALA A 94 -9.59 5.49 -23.11
N ILE A 95 -10.87 5.84 -22.95
CA ILE A 95 -11.36 6.63 -21.80
C ILE A 95 -11.11 5.88 -20.48
N LEU A 96 -11.41 4.57 -20.44
CA LEU A 96 -11.19 3.74 -19.25
C LEU A 96 -9.71 3.67 -18.89
N SER A 97 -8.83 3.58 -19.87
CA SER A 97 -7.38 3.56 -19.66
C SER A 97 -6.88 4.85 -19.01
N VAL A 98 -7.37 6.00 -19.47
CA VAL A 98 -7.06 7.31 -18.85
C VAL A 98 -7.63 7.40 -17.43
N ALA A 99 -8.88 6.98 -17.24
CA ALA A 99 -9.49 6.95 -15.90
C ALA A 99 -8.75 5.98 -14.95
N GLY A 100 -8.35 4.81 -15.46
CA GLY A 100 -7.56 3.83 -14.71
C GLY A 100 -6.20 4.37 -14.31
N LEU A 101 -5.53 5.12 -15.20
CA LEU A 101 -4.27 5.79 -14.88
C LEU A 101 -4.47 6.84 -13.78
N ALA A 102 -5.53 7.66 -13.86
CA ALA A 102 -5.83 8.65 -12.83
C ALA A 102 -6.09 8.01 -11.46
N VAL A 103 -6.85 6.90 -11.40
CA VAL A 103 -7.07 6.13 -10.18
C VAL A 103 -5.76 5.54 -9.67
N SER A 104 -4.94 4.96 -10.55
CA SER A 104 -3.65 4.38 -10.19
C SER A 104 -2.72 5.40 -9.54
N LEU A 105 -2.62 6.62 -10.11
CA LEU A 105 -1.85 7.72 -9.54
C LEU A 105 -2.41 8.15 -8.17
N SER A 106 -3.73 8.13 -8.00
CA SER A 106 -4.38 8.51 -6.73
C SER A 106 -4.10 7.52 -5.58
N ILE A 107 -3.88 6.24 -5.87
CA ILE A 107 -3.61 5.21 -4.85
C ILE A 107 -2.12 4.86 -4.74
N GLN A 108 -1.26 5.51 -5.51
CA GLN A 108 0.18 5.21 -5.61
C GLN A 108 0.87 5.20 -4.24
N ASP A 109 0.62 6.21 -3.40
CA ASP A 109 1.23 6.31 -2.08
C ASP A 109 0.79 5.17 -1.14
N SER A 110 -0.47 4.77 -1.21
CA SER A 110 -0.97 3.63 -0.43
C SER A 110 -0.30 2.33 -0.85
N LEU A 111 -0.14 2.11 -2.16
CA LEU A 111 0.53 0.93 -2.69
C LEU A 111 2.03 0.92 -2.34
N SER A 112 2.69 2.09 -2.39
CA SER A 112 4.08 2.27 -1.96
C SER A 112 4.25 1.89 -0.49
N ASN A 113 3.36 2.36 0.39
CA ASN A 113 3.39 2.02 1.81
C ASN A 113 3.19 0.53 2.06
N LEU A 114 2.30 -0.13 1.34
CA LEU A 114 2.08 -1.57 1.42
C LEU A 114 3.33 -2.35 0.97
N ALA A 115 3.93 -1.99 -0.16
CA ALA A 115 5.16 -2.61 -0.65
C ALA A 115 6.31 -2.43 0.36
N SER A 116 6.45 -1.23 0.93
CA SER A 116 7.43 -0.92 1.98
C SER A 116 7.20 -1.74 3.24
N ALA A 117 5.95 -1.99 3.65
CA ALA A 117 5.67 -2.89 4.76
C ALA A 117 6.21 -4.31 4.51
N VAL A 118 6.02 -4.84 3.30
CA VAL A 118 6.57 -6.16 2.91
C VAL A 118 8.10 -6.15 2.99
N VAL A 119 8.75 -5.10 2.51
CA VAL A 119 10.21 -4.94 2.60
C VAL A 119 10.66 -4.93 4.06
N LEU A 120 10.06 -4.10 4.92
CA LEU A 120 10.40 -4.03 6.35
C LEU A 120 10.24 -5.37 7.05
N LEU A 121 9.16 -6.10 6.74
CA LEU A 121 8.87 -7.41 7.34
C LEU A 121 9.73 -8.55 6.79
N THR A 122 10.37 -8.40 5.65
CA THR A 122 11.26 -9.41 5.05
C THR A 122 12.72 -9.15 5.36
N THR A 123 13.16 -7.90 5.29
CA THR A 123 14.57 -7.53 5.54
C THR A 123 14.90 -7.30 7.01
N HIS A 124 13.88 -7.02 7.84
CA HIS A 124 14.01 -6.77 9.29
C HIS A 124 15.14 -5.81 9.67
N PRO A 125 15.21 -4.57 9.13
CA PRO A 125 16.23 -3.61 9.51
C PRO A 125 16.13 -3.24 11.00
N PHE A 126 14.95 -3.39 11.57
CA PHE A 126 14.66 -3.28 13.00
C PHE A 126 13.49 -4.21 13.37
N LYS A 127 13.29 -4.43 14.65
CA LYS A 127 12.23 -5.25 15.24
C LYS A 127 11.31 -4.41 16.13
N VAL A 128 10.13 -4.95 16.41
CA VAL A 128 9.27 -4.38 17.47
C VAL A 128 10.01 -4.42 18.80
N GLY A 129 10.10 -3.28 19.47
CA GLY A 129 10.88 -3.07 20.67
C GLY A 129 12.21 -2.34 20.47
N ASP A 130 12.73 -2.28 19.24
CA ASP A 130 13.95 -1.53 18.95
C ASP A 130 13.71 -0.01 19.03
N PHE A 131 14.73 0.71 19.48
CA PHE A 131 14.75 2.18 19.38
C PHE A 131 15.41 2.59 18.08
N ILE A 132 14.66 3.31 17.25
CA ILE A 132 15.11 3.74 15.91
C ILE A 132 15.05 5.26 15.76
N GLU A 133 15.89 5.76 14.86
CA GLU A 133 15.85 7.16 14.39
C GLU A 133 15.66 7.13 12.88
N VAL A 134 14.60 7.79 12.39
CA VAL A 134 14.21 7.84 10.98
C VAL A 134 13.61 9.21 10.65
N GLY A 135 14.11 9.88 9.62
CA GLY A 135 13.53 11.14 9.15
C GLY A 135 13.41 12.22 10.23
N GLY A 136 14.37 12.30 11.16
CA GLY A 136 14.39 13.27 12.25
C GLY A 136 13.39 12.94 13.38
N LYS A 137 12.78 11.76 13.39
CA LYS A 137 11.97 11.24 14.48
C LYS A 137 12.66 10.06 15.11
N SER A 138 12.65 9.98 16.46
CA SER A 138 13.24 8.91 17.21
C SER A 138 12.22 8.30 18.19
N GLY A 139 12.29 7.00 18.39
CA GLY A 139 11.40 6.32 19.31
C GLY A 139 11.47 4.80 19.25
N THR A 140 10.82 4.15 20.19
CA THR A 140 10.72 2.68 20.26
C THR A 140 9.62 2.19 19.33
N VAL A 141 9.92 1.24 18.46
CA VAL A 141 8.96 0.61 17.56
C VAL A 141 7.93 -0.17 18.37
N ARG A 142 6.66 0.20 18.25
CA ARG A 142 5.53 -0.49 18.90
C ARG A 142 4.89 -1.51 17.99
N GLN A 143 4.72 -1.16 16.72
CA GLN A 143 4.06 -2.01 15.75
C GLN A 143 4.46 -1.63 14.33
N ILE A 144 4.62 -2.62 13.46
CA ILE A 144 4.74 -2.45 12.02
C ILE A 144 3.39 -2.82 11.42
N GLY A 145 2.65 -1.81 10.94
CA GLY A 145 1.35 -1.98 10.31
C GLY A 145 1.44 -2.06 8.79
N VAL A 146 0.29 -2.22 8.13
CA VAL A 146 0.20 -2.35 6.67
C VAL A 146 0.65 -1.09 5.94
N PHE A 147 0.31 0.09 6.45
CA PHE A 147 0.64 1.39 5.82
C PHE A 147 1.58 2.24 6.67
N HIS A 148 1.60 2.05 7.97
CA HIS A 148 2.34 2.86 8.93
C HIS A 148 3.01 2.00 9.97
N THR A 149 4.20 2.40 10.37
CA THR A 149 4.88 1.89 11.57
C THR A 149 4.63 2.86 12.72
N GLN A 150 4.27 2.34 13.89
CA GLN A 150 4.07 3.12 15.11
C GLN A 150 5.34 3.11 15.94
N ILE A 151 5.81 4.28 16.34
CA ILE A 151 6.89 4.46 17.27
C ILE A 151 6.41 5.27 18.50
N ALA A 152 6.92 4.92 19.68
CA ALA A 152 6.72 5.70 20.90
C ALA A 152 7.96 6.54 21.17
N THR A 153 7.80 7.84 21.23
CA THR A 153 8.89 8.77 21.58
C THR A 153 9.25 8.67 23.06
N PRO A 154 10.43 9.17 23.51
CA PRO A 154 10.78 9.25 24.93
C PRO A 154 9.74 9.98 25.78
N ASP A 155 9.03 10.97 25.21
CA ASP A 155 7.96 11.72 25.86
C ASP A 155 6.62 10.95 25.87
N ASN A 156 6.66 9.64 25.55
CA ASN A 156 5.48 8.76 25.48
C ASN A 156 4.40 9.18 24.46
N GLN A 157 4.80 9.88 23.40
CA GLN A 157 3.91 10.20 22.28
C GLN A 157 3.95 9.09 21.23
N LEU A 158 2.80 8.76 20.64
CA LEU A 158 2.73 7.83 19.51
C LEU A 158 2.87 8.59 18.20
N VAL A 159 3.88 8.24 17.42
CA VAL A 159 4.11 8.78 16.08
C VAL A 159 3.86 7.68 15.06
N TYR A 160 3.05 8.00 14.04
CA TYR A 160 2.74 7.11 12.92
C TYR A 160 3.57 7.52 11.71
N LEU A 161 4.56 6.72 11.36
CA LEU A 161 5.43 6.95 10.20
C LEU A 161 4.94 6.12 9.01
N PRO A 162 4.68 6.73 7.84
CA PRO A 162 4.40 5.98 6.63
C PRO A 162 5.55 5.01 6.32
N ASN A 163 5.23 3.76 5.98
CA ASN A 163 6.26 2.74 5.74
C ASN A 163 7.17 3.12 4.55
N SER A 164 6.63 3.76 3.52
CA SER A 164 7.41 4.26 2.38
C SER A 164 8.43 5.32 2.79
N HIS A 165 8.09 6.18 3.74
CA HIS A 165 9.02 7.16 4.28
C HIS A 165 10.17 6.50 5.04
N ILE A 166 9.89 5.44 5.80
CA ILE A 166 10.93 4.69 6.53
C ILE A 166 11.88 4.00 5.56
N THR A 167 11.36 3.32 4.53
CA THR A 167 12.21 2.58 3.58
C THR A 167 13.00 3.48 2.64
N SER A 168 12.59 4.72 2.43
CA SER A 168 13.30 5.71 1.61
C SER A 168 14.30 6.57 2.39
N ALA A 169 14.17 6.61 3.72
CA ALA A 169 15.06 7.39 4.59
C ALA A 169 16.19 6.52 5.14
N GLU A 170 17.23 7.19 5.67
CA GLU A 170 18.25 6.52 6.48
C GLU A 170 17.64 6.04 7.79
N ILE A 171 17.89 4.78 8.14
CA ILE A 171 17.41 4.16 9.37
C ILE A 171 18.61 3.94 10.30
N THR A 172 18.62 4.60 11.45
CA THR A 172 19.56 4.31 12.52
C THR A 172 18.88 3.44 13.57
N ASN A 173 19.27 2.16 13.65
CA ASN A 173 18.81 1.27 14.71
C ASN A 173 19.76 1.38 15.92
N VAL A 174 19.33 2.10 16.93
CA VAL A 174 20.12 2.44 18.11
C VAL A 174 20.34 1.24 19.03
N THR A 175 19.38 0.30 19.05
CA THR A 175 19.39 -0.90 19.94
C THR A 175 19.71 -2.18 19.19
N GLY A 176 19.96 -2.10 17.88
CA GLY A 176 20.24 -3.26 17.02
C GLY A 176 21.52 -4.02 17.38
N ASN A 177 22.51 -3.33 17.94
CA ASN A 177 23.74 -3.91 18.44
C ASN A 177 23.74 -4.02 19.96
N ALA A 178 24.37 -5.08 20.47
CA ALA A 178 24.45 -5.34 21.91
C ALA A 178 25.28 -4.31 22.70
N LEU A 179 26.26 -3.68 22.01
CA LEU A 179 27.15 -2.69 22.63
C LEU A 179 26.99 -1.36 21.93
N ARG A 180 26.92 -0.28 22.69
CA ARG A 180 26.80 1.10 22.20
C ARG A 180 27.79 2.01 22.94
N ARG A 181 28.46 2.88 22.23
CA ARG A 181 29.30 3.95 22.83
C ARG A 181 28.38 5.04 23.39
N ILE A 182 28.62 5.41 24.65
CA ILE A 182 28.00 6.56 25.29
C ILE A 182 29.10 7.55 25.63
N GLU A 183 28.93 8.81 25.25
CA GLU A 183 29.83 9.90 25.63
C GLU A 183 29.16 10.71 26.73
N ILE A 184 29.83 10.79 27.90
CA ILE A 184 29.36 11.59 29.02
C ILE A 184 30.39 12.67 29.26
N VAL A 185 30.00 13.92 29.16
CA VAL A 185 30.83 15.06 29.51
C VAL A 185 30.60 15.40 30.98
N VAL A 186 31.67 15.37 31.77
CA VAL A 186 31.63 15.68 33.19
C VAL A 186 32.51 16.89 33.47
N GLN A 187 32.00 17.81 34.29
CA GLN A 187 32.76 18.97 34.73
C GLN A 187 33.48 18.61 36.06
N ALA A 188 34.77 18.93 36.15
CA ALA A 188 35.55 18.78 37.34
C ALA A 188 36.11 20.13 37.80
N SER A 189 36.44 20.28 39.09
CA SER A 189 37.12 21.49 39.61
C SER A 189 38.51 21.61 39.00
N TYR A 190 38.92 22.83 38.71
CA TYR A 190 40.28 23.14 38.24
C TYR A 190 41.39 22.75 39.21
N ASP A 191 41.07 22.65 40.55
CA ASP A 191 42.01 22.26 41.57
C ASP A 191 42.15 20.75 41.76
N ALA A 192 41.34 19.97 41.07
CA ALA A 192 41.36 18.51 41.14
C ALA A 192 42.46 17.93 40.26
N ALA A 193 43.31 17.07 40.80
CA ALA A 193 44.31 16.38 40.00
C ALA A 193 43.64 15.47 38.96
N PRO A 194 44.10 15.53 37.67
CA PRO A 194 43.47 14.77 36.57
C PRO A 194 43.35 13.28 36.82
N ASP A 195 44.38 12.67 37.45
CA ASP A 195 44.38 11.24 37.75
C ASP A 195 43.31 10.87 38.79
N THR A 196 43.08 11.71 39.80
CA THR A 196 42.03 11.51 40.79
C THR A 196 40.65 11.56 40.18
N VAL A 197 40.44 12.51 39.25
CA VAL A 197 39.15 12.63 38.50
C VAL A 197 38.92 11.40 37.63
N LYS A 198 39.97 10.96 36.91
CA LYS A 198 39.91 9.76 36.07
C LYS A 198 39.60 8.50 36.87
N GLU A 199 40.25 8.28 38.00
CA GLU A 199 39.92 7.13 38.88
C GLU A 199 38.50 7.18 39.41
N ALA A 200 38.02 8.35 39.83
CA ALA A 200 36.67 8.54 40.29
C ALA A 200 35.62 8.23 39.20
N LEU A 201 35.89 8.65 37.98
CA LEU A 201 35.01 8.38 36.82
C LEU A 201 34.99 6.90 36.45
N VAL A 202 36.15 6.23 36.41
CA VAL A 202 36.24 4.78 36.16
C VAL A 202 35.50 4.00 37.26
N ARG A 203 35.69 4.37 38.53
CA ARG A 203 34.99 3.75 39.64
C ARG A 203 33.47 3.94 39.60
N ALA A 204 33.01 5.15 39.20
CA ALA A 204 31.62 5.45 39.04
C ALA A 204 30.98 4.67 37.84
N ALA A 205 31.72 4.49 36.75
CA ALA A 205 31.30 3.71 35.59
C ALA A 205 31.19 2.20 35.89
N GLN A 206 32.05 1.65 36.74
CA GLN A 206 32.11 0.23 37.13
C GLN A 206 31.11 -0.14 38.22
N HIS A 207 30.27 0.78 38.73
CA HIS A 207 29.33 0.47 39.82
C HIS A 207 28.27 -0.56 39.37
N PRO A 208 28.06 -1.68 40.09
CA PRO A 208 27.31 -2.85 39.65
C PRO A 208 25.80 -2.64 39.40
N ARG A 209 25.26 -1.46 39.64
CA ARG A 209 23.87 -1.11 39.37
C ARG A 209 23.65 -0.44 38.01
N ARG A 210 24.67 -0.20 37.19
CA ARG A 210 24.56 0.46 35.89
C ARG A 210 25.42 -0.27 34.89
N VAL A 211 24.77 -1.04 34.03
CA VAL A 211 25.25 -1.52 32.72
C VAL A 211 26.74 -1.91 32.64
N ASP A 212 27.04 -3.04 32.04
CA ASP A 212 28.41 -3.46 31.71
C ASP A 212 29.09 -2.41 30.83
N PHE A 213 29.82 -1.49 31.42
CA PHE A 213 30.65 -0.52 30.75
C PHE A 213 32.07 -1.06 30.56
N GLU A 214 32.47 -1.35 29.34
CA GLU A 214 33.88 -1.34 29.00
C GLU A 214 34.29 0.13 28.65
N PRO A 215 35.11 0.80 29.49
CA PRO A 215 35.57 2.16 29.19
C PRO A 215 36.61 2.11 28.08
N VAL A 216 36.19 2.42 26.84
CA VAL A 216 37.08 2.34 25.68
C VAL A 216 38.11 3.45 25.67
N PHE A 217 37.84 4.65 26.16
CA PHE A 217 38.84 5.77 26.37
C PHE A 217 38.19 6.91 27.17
N ALA A 218 38.87 7.35 28.25
CA ALA A 218 38.69 8.71 28.77
C ALA A 218 39.69 9.63 28.05
N ARG A 219 39.24 10.49 27.15
CA ARG A 219 40.01 11.63 26.67
C ARG A 219 39.79 12.76 27.68
N LEU A 220 40.85 13.11 28.44
CA LEU A 220 40.97 14.37 29.18
C LEU A 220 41.47 15.43 28.22
#